data_6e5d9fe40c2752357d93eed6d4e1e0c7
#
_entry.id   6e5d9fe40c2752357d93eed6d4e1e0c7
#
_cell.length_a   1.000
_cell.length_b   1.000
_cell.length_c   1.000
_cell.angle_alpha   90.00
_cell.angle_beta   90.00
_cell.angle_gamma   90.00
#
_symmetry.space_group_name_H-M   'P 1'
#
loop_
_entity.id
_entity.type
_entity.pdbx_description
1 polymer ?
#
loop_
_entity_poly.entity_id
_entity_poly.type
_entity_poly.pdbx_seq_one_letter_code
_entity_poly.pdbx_strand_id
1 'polypeptide(L)'
;MPLPFTLRQLEYFDAIAREGSLSAAAERCHVTATALALALDELERNLDLKLVVRRKGKGITLTAAGVTVLRQARQVLSGAEAFAAEAQQSATGLTGSFSIGCFPTLTPFFLPAAMERFAREHAELELEFLEAVTSELHEALLGGQIDVAILYGVDVSKQLEFEPIREYRPYVIVGEGHRLAGRGTIALADLGEDPLIQIDMRPSRQNTEYIFASLGLRPAIRHTTTNYELARSLVGRGLGYSLLVQRPAPSVTYDGQRVVNLELSDPLPPTVAGLARPRGAARTAKYAALREFLSAHTAV
;
A
#
# COMPACT_ATOMS: atom_id res chain seq x y z
N MET A 1 -6.31 -37.53 -5.68
CA MET A 1 -4.84 -37.75 -5.69
C MET A 1 -4.27 -36.97 -4.52
N PRO A 2 -3.31 -37.51 -3.74
CA PRO A 2 -2.60 -36.70 -2.74
C PRO A 2 -1.85 -35.56 -3.42
N LEU A 3 -1.71 -34.43 -2.72
CA LEU A 3 -0.94 -33.31 -3.23
C LEU A 3 0.54 -33.71 -3.36
N PRO A 4 1.23 -33.28 -4.41
CA PRO A 4 2.64 -33.62 -4.63
C PRO A 4 3.60 -32.77 -3.80
N PHE A 5 3.10 -32.03 -2.80
CA PHE A 5 3.87 -31.15 -1.92
C PHE A 5 3.21 -31.04 -0.54
N THR A 6 3.96 -30.56 0.44
CA THR A 6 3.47 -30.24 1.78
C THR A 6 3.49 -28.73 2.03
N LEU A 7 2.66 -28.23 2.97
CA LEU A 7 2.70 -26.82 3.40
C LEU A 7 4.10 -26.43 3.89
N ARG A 8 4.78 -27.33 4.61
CA ARG A 8 6.14 -27.08 5.11
C ARG A 8 7.18 -26.91 4.01
N GLN A 9 7.04 -27.60 2.88
CA GLN A 9 7.89 -27.37 1.71
C GLN A 9 7.62 -26.00 1.08
N LEU A 10 6.38 -25.52 1.07
CA LEU A 10 6.02 -24.19 0.61
C LEU A 10 6.56 -23.09 1.54
N GLU A 11 6.47 -23.28 2.87
CA GLU A 11 7.07 -22.40 3.88
C GLU A 11 8.59 -22.25 3.67
N TYR A 12 9.27 -23.36 3.49
CA TYR A 12 10.72 -23.37 3.24
C TYR A 12 11.08 -22.67 1.92
N PHE A 13 10.29 -22.88 0.87
CA PHE A 13 10.50 -22.21 -0.40
C PHE A 13 10.27 -20.70 -0.30
N ASP A 14 9.24 -20.25 0.42
CA ASP A 14 9.00 -18.82 0.68
C ASP A 14 10.15 -18.20 1.48
N ALA A 15 10.63 -18.88 2.54
CA ALA A 15 11.78 -18.41 3.31
C ALA A 15 13.05 -18.27 2.46
N ILE A 16 13.33 -19.25 1.58
CA ILE A 16 14.46 -19.17 0.64
C ILE A 16 14.33 -17.97 -0.30
N ALA A 17 13.13 -17.73 -0.78
CA ALA A 17 12.86 -16.63 -1.70
C ALA A 17 13.01 -15.25 -1.03
N ARG A 18 12.63 -15.12 0.24
CA ARG A 18 12.79 -13.89 1.03
C ARG A 18 14.24 -13.61 1.38
N GLU A 19 14.96 -14.62 1.86
CA GLU A 19 16.32 -14.46 2.38
C GLU A 19 17.42 -14.48 1.28
N GLY A 20 17.11 -15.03 0.11
CA GLY A 20 18.10 -15.20 -0.97
C GLY A 20 19.29 -16.10 -0.62
N SER A 21 19.25 -16.80 0.52
CA SER A 21 20.30 -17.64 1.08
C SER A 21 19.72 -18.84 1.82
N LEU A 22 20.29 -20.05 1.57
CA LEU A 22 19.88 -21.25 2.30
C LEU A 22 20.18 -21.17 3.79
N SER A 23 21.30 -20.56 4.16
CA SER A 23 21.71 -20.46 5.56
C SER A 23 20.77 -19.53 6.35
N ALA A 24 20.48 -18.35 5.82
CA ALA A 24 19.56 -17.40 6.46
C ALA A 24 18.12 -17.95 6.52
N ALA A 25 17.65 -18.58 5.43
CA ALA A 25 16.33 -19.22 5.42
C ALA A 25 16.23 -20.39 6.42
N ALA A 26 17.31 -21.16 6.59
CA ALA A 26 17.36 -22.26 7.54
C ALA A 26 17.32 -21.76 9.00
N GLU A 27 18.03 -20.66 9.28
CA GLU A 27 17.98 -19.97 10.57
C GLU A 27 16.55 -19.49 10.88
N ARG A 28 15.91 -18.81 9.93
CA ARG A 28 14.52 -18.34 10.04
C ARG A 28 13.54 -19.48 10.30
N CYS A 29 13.72 -20.64 9.65
CA CYS A 29 12.86 -21.81 9.78
C CYS A 29 13.25 -22.73 10.93
N HIS A 30 14.29 -22.41 11.72
CA HIS A 30 14.82 -23.24 12.80
C HIS A 30 15.18 -24.67 12.38
N VAL A 31 15.77 -24.82 11.19
CA VAL A 31 16.21 -26.11 10.63
C VAL A 31 17.67 -26.02 10.12
N THR A 32 18.23 -27.16 9.70
CA THR A 32 19.55 -27.16 9.07
C THR A 32 19.44 -26.74 7.59
N ALA A 33 20.48 -26.07 7.07
CA ALA A 33 20.54 -25.71 5.64
C ALA A 33 20.44 -26.95 4.73
N THR A 34 20.95 -28.11 5.18
CA THR A 34 20.85 -29.39 4.46
C THR A 34 19.40 -29.87 4.38
N ALA A 35 18.67 -29.83 5.48
CA ALA A 35 17.26 -30.23 5.50
C ALA A 35 16.39 -29.34 4.60
N LEU A 36 16.65 -28.05 4.66
CA LEU A 36 15.96 -27.06 3.81
C LEU A 36 16.26 -27.26 2.33
N ALA A 37 17.54 -27.54 1.99
CA ALA A 37 17.94 -27.84 0.61
C ALA A 37 17.29 -29.12 0.07
N LEU A 38 17.23 -30.19 0.89
CA LEU A 38 16.56 -31.44 0.51
C LEU A 38 15.06 -31.24 0.28
N ALA A 39 14.40 -30.49 1.13
CA ALA A 39 12.98 -30.18 0.99
C ALA A 39 12.69 -29.39 -0.30
N LEU A 40 13.57 -28.42 -0.64
CA LEU A 40 13.47 -27.68 -1.90
C LEU A 40 13.69 -28.59 -3.12
N ASP A 41 14.74 -29.44 -3.09
CA ASP A 41 15.05 -30.36 -4.18
C ASP A 41 13.90 -31.38 -4.39
N GLU A 42 13.22 -31.79 -3.32
CA GLU A 42 12.04 -32.64 -3.37
C GLU A 42 10.84 -31.91 -3.97
N LEU A 43 10.58 -30.67 -3.56
CA LEU A 43 9.52 -29.83 -4.12
C LEU A 43 9.72 -29.62 -5.64
N GLU A 44 10.94 -29.26 -6.06
CA GLU A 44 11.29 -29.10 -7.47
C GLU A 44 11.06 -30.40 -8.27
N ARG A 45 11.44 -31.54 -7.72
CA ARG A 45 11.26 -32.85 -8.34
C ARG A 45 9.77 -33.20 -8.47
N ASN A 46 9.00 -32.98 -7.42
CA ASN A 46 7.58 -33.33 -7.39
C ASN A 46 6.74 -32.45 -8.31
N LEU A 47 7.17 -31.22 -8.55
CA LEU A 47 6.54 -30.29 -9.48
C LEU A 47 7.12 -30.38 -10.91
N ASP A 48 8.20 -31.14 -11.11
CA ASP A 48 8.99 -31.19 -12.36
C ASP A 48 9.41 -29.79 -12.85
N LEU A 49 9.81 -28.92 -11.91
CA LEU A 49 10.20 -27.53 -12.18
C LEU A 49 11.49 -27.17 -11.44
N LYS A 50 12.33 -26.33 -12.07
CA LYS A 50 13.39 -25.63 -11.37
C LYS A 50 12.86 -24.29 -10.86
N LEU A 51 12.83 -24.12 -9.53
CA LEU A 51 12.30 -22.93 -8.87
C LEU A 51 13.38 -21.90 -8.56
N VAL A 52 14.62 -22.38 -8.33
CA VAL A 52 15.74 -21.51 -7.97
C VAL A 52 16.99 -21.77 -8.82
N VAL A 53 17.83 -20.73 -8.94
CA VAL A 53 19.18 -20.79 -9.48
C VAL A 53 20.17 -20.43 -8.38
N ARG A 54 21.11 -21.34 -8.09
CA ARG A 54 22.21 -21.08 -7.14
C ARG A 54 23.37 -20.44 -7.91
N ARG A 55 23.75 -19.22 -7.56
CA ARG A 55 24.89 -18.53 -8.17
C ARG A 55 26.04 -18.45 -7.18
N LYS A 56 27.21 -18.99 -7.58
CA LYS A 56 28.40 -18.98 -6.75
C LYS A 56 28.78 -17.54 -6.38
N GLY A 57 28.79 -17.21 -5.07
CA GLY A 57 29.06 -15.86 -4.54
C GLY A 57 27.93 -14.82 -4.66
N LYS A 58 26.76 -15.17 -5.21
CA LYS A 58 25.61 -14.25 -5.40
C LYS A 58 24.31 -14.74 -4.77
N GLY A 59 24.37 -15.83 -3.97
CA GLY A 59 23.18 -16.36 -3.32
C GLY A 59 22.25 -17.16 -4.22
N ILE A 60 20.97 -17.16 -3.89
CA ILE A 60 19.89 -17.85 -4.59
C ILE A 60 18.98 -16.82 -5.25
N THR A 61 18.59 -17.08 -6.50
CA THR A 61 17.61 -16.28 -7.23
C THR A 61 16.52 -17.17 -7.79
N LEU A 62 15.30 -16.65 -7.87
CA LEU A 62 14.17 -17.40 -8.46
C LEU A 62 14.31 -17.51 -9.98
N THR A 63 13.84 -18.62 -10.54
CA THR A 63 13.55 -18.76 -11.97
C THR A 63 12.21 -18.08 -12.30
N ALA A 64 11.87 -17.95 -13.58
CA ALA A 64 10.54 -17.50 -13.99
C ALA A 64 9.42 -18.43 -13.48
N ALA A 65 9.67 -19.76 -13.48
CA ALA A 65 8.77 -20.73 -12.87
C ALA A 65 8.70 -20.56 -11.35
N GLY A 66 9.86 -20.30 -10.70
CA GLY A 66 9.94 -20.04 -9.26
C GLY A 66 9.11 -18.84 -8.83
N VAL A 67 9.15 -17.73 -9.57
CA VAL A 67 8.30 -16.56 -9.30
C VAL A 67 6.81 -16.92 -9.37
N THR A 68 6.41 -17.68 -10.37
CA THR A 68 5.00 -18.10 -10.52
C THR A 68 4.57 -19.05 -9.42
N VAL A 69 5.39 -20.05 -9.08
CA VAL A 69 5.10 -21.02 -8.01
C VAL A 69 5.10 -20.34 -6.64
N LEU A 70 6.03 -19.40 -6.38
CA LEU A 70 6.06 -18.66 -5.14
C LEU A 70 4.76 -17.89 -4.88
N ARG A 71 4.25 -17.22 -5.91
CA ARG A 71 2.96 -16.52 -5.81
C ARG A 71 1.82 -17.47 -5.40
N GLN A 72 1.74 -18.66 -6.03
CA GLN A 72 0.73 -19.64 -5.68
C GLN A 72 0.96 -20.24 -4.30
N ALA A 73 2.22 -20.52 -3.93
CA ALA A 73 2.59 -21.03 -2.61
C ALA A 73 2.15 -20.08 -1.49
N ARG A 74 2.36 -18.77 -1.65
CA ARG A 74 1.92 -17.75 -0.68
C ARG A 74 0.40 -17.72 -0.52
N GLN A 75 -0.35 -17.85 -1.61
CA GLN A 75 -1.81 -17.92 -1.53
C GLN A 75 -2.28 -19.17 -0.76
N VAL A 76 -1.64 -20.31 -0.95
CA VAL A 76 -1.94 -21.56 -0.22
C VAL A 76 -1.60 -21.41 1.25
N LEU A 77 -0.44 -20.85 1.58
CA LEU A 77 0.00 -20.61 2.96
C LEU A 77 -0.94 -19.64 3.70
N SER A 78 -1.29 -18.52 3.07
CA SER A 78 -2.26 -17.57 3.63
C SER A 78 -3.65 -18.20 3.83
N GLY A 79 -4.09 -19.05 2.91
CA GLY A 79 -5.33 -19.83 3.08
C GLY A 79 -5.26 -20.83 4.23
N ALA A 80 -4.12 -21.51 4.41
CA ALA A 80 -3.91 -22.44 5.52
C ALA A 80 -3.86 -21.71 6.88
N GLU A 81 -3.21 -20.55 6.95
CA GLU A 81 -3.21 -19.68 8.13
C GLU A 81 -4.62 -19.20 8.48
N ALA A 82 -5.38 -18.76 7.48
CA ALA A 82 -6.77 -18.34 7.67
C ALA A 82 -7.63 -19.48 8.19
N PHE A 83 -7.47 -20.70 7.66
CA PHE A 83 -8.15 -21.90 8.16
C PHE A 83 -7.77 -22.21 9.61
N ALA A 84 -6.49 -22.18 9.96
CA ALA A 84 -6.02 -22.41 11.31
C ALA A 84 -6.57 -21.35 12.30
N ALA A 85 -6.57 -20.07 11.90
CA ALA A 85 -7.13 -18.99 12.68
C ALA A 85 -8.64 -19.13 12.87
N GLU A 86 -9.38 -19.52 11.85
CA GLU A 86 -10.83 -19.76 11.94
C GLU A 86 -11.16 -20.97 12.83
N ALA A 87 -10.38 -22.04 12.73
CA ALA A 87 -10.51 -23.21 13.60
C ALA A 87 -10.19 -22.89 15.07
N GLN A 88 -9.32 -21.91 15.33
CA GLN A 88 -8.94 -21.47 16.67
C GLN A 88 -9.84 -20.34 17.22
N GLN A 89 -10.84 -19.89 16.50
CA GLN A 89 -11.74 -18.76 16.86
C GLN A 89 -12.46 -18.86 18.21
N SER A 90 -12.11 -19.81 19.05
CA SER A 90 -12.57 -19.91 20.45
C SER A 90 -11.69 -19.18 21.47
N ALA A 91 -10.59 -18.53 21.09
CA ALA A 91 -9.70 -17.86 22.04
C ALA A 91 -9.07 -16.58 21.46
N THR A 92 -9.54 -15.44 21.92
CA THR A 92 -8.84 -14.20 22.23
C THR A 92 -7.76 -13.69 21.24
N GLY A 93 -8.18 -12.96 20.20
CA GLY A 93 -7.26 -12.06 19.50
C GLY A 93 -6.79 -12.54 18.12
N LEU A 94 -6.33 -11.59 17.31
CA LEU A 94 -5.68 -11.88 16.03
C LEU A 94 -4.22 -12.28 16.28
N THR A 95 -3.72 -13.33 15.60
CA THR A 95 -2.36 -13.84 15.78
C THR A 95 -1.65 -14.04 14.41
N GLY A 96 -0.33 -14.28 14.42
CA GLY A 96 0.49 -14.49 13.23
C GLY A 96 0.81 -13.20 12.47
N SER A 97 1.33 -13.29 11.24
CA SER A 97 1.73 -12.13 10.44
C SER A 97 0.55 -11.48 9.71
N PHE A 98 0.63 -10.16 9.55
CA PHE A 98 -0.30 -9.37 8.73
C PHE A 98 0.44 -8.23 8.05
N SER A 99 0.55 -8.30 6.72
CA SER A 99 1.31 -7.36 5.92
C SER A 99 0.40 -6.39 5.19
N ILE A 100 0.53 -5.09 5.49
CA ILE A 100 -0.32 -4.03 4.96
C ILE A 100 0.47 -3.17 3.98
N GLY A 101 0.05 -3.09 2.72
CA GLY A 101 0.54 -2.09 1.78
C GLY A 101 -0.21 -0.77 1.96
N CYS A 102 0.47 0.36 1.76
CA CYS A 102 -0.18 1.66 1.81
C CYS A 102 0.41 2.62 0.77
N PHE A 103 -0.46 3.35 0.08
CA PHE A 103 -0.04 4.37 -0.86
C PHE A 103 0.55 5.58 -0.09
N PRO A 104 1.69 6.18 -0.54
CA PRO A 104 2.46 7.15 0.26
C PRO A 104 1.68 8.33 0.80
N THR A 105 0.73 8.90 0.04
CA THR A 105 -0.07 10.03 0.54
C THR A 105 -1.16 9.63 1.52
N LEU A 106 -1.46 8.32 1.67
CA LEU A 106 -2.39 7.76 2.66
C LEU A 106 -1.67 7.27 3.91
N THR A 107 -0.42 6.87 3.78
CA THR A 107 0.38 6.26 4.87
C THR A 107 0.34 7.05 6.18
N PRO A 108 0.65 8.37 6.21
CA PRO A 108 0.67 9.13 7.46
C PRO A 108 -0.68 9.24 8.15
N PHE A 109 -1.78 9.08 7.41
CA PHE A 109 -3.14 9.26 7.92
C PHE A 109 -3.76 7.97 8.47
N PHE A 110 -3.31 6.81 8.03
CA PHE A 110 -3.92 5.54 8.38
C PHE A 110 -2.99 4.60 9.13
N LEU A 111 -1.77 4.45 8.64
CA LEU A 111 -0.90 3.37 9.11
C LEU A 111 -0.46 3.53 10.57
N PRO A 112 -0.03 4.73 11.06
CA PRO A 112 0.40 4.88 12.46
C PRO A 112 -0.71 4.51 13.44
N ALA A 113 -1.93 5.00 13.23
CA ALA A 113 -3.06 4.74 14.11
C ALA A 113 -3.55 3.28 14.02
N ALA A 114 -3.47 2.66 12.82
CA ALA A 114 -3.76 1.23 12.66
C ALA A 114 -2.73 0.39 13.44
N MET A 115 -1.44 0.66 13.28
CA MET A 115 -0.37 -0.05 13.98
C MET A 115 -0.49 0.08 15.49
N GLU A 116 -0.75 1.29 16.01
CA GLU A 116 -0.96 1.51 17.44
C GLU A 116 -2.13 0.67 17.97
N ARG A 117 -3.28 0.71 17.29
CA ARG A 117 -4.46 -0.05 17.71
C ARG A 117 -4.20 -1.55 17.71
N PHE A 118 -3.67 -2.08 16.62
CA PHE A 118 -3.40 -3.51 16.52
C PHE A 118 -2.35 -3.99 17.53
N ALA A 119 -1.28 -3.22 17.77
CA ALA A 119 -0.29 -3.56 18.77
C ALA A 119 -0.88 -3.59 20.20
N ARG A 120 -1.84 -2.70 20.48
CA ARG A 120 -2.51 -2.67 21.79
C ARG A 120 -3.54 -3.78 21.97
N GLU A 121 -4.32 -4.09 20.93
CA GLU A 121 -5.47 -5.00 21.00
C GLU A 121 -5.09 -6.47 20.67
N HIS A 122 -3.97 -6.67 19.96
CA HIS A 122 -3.55 -7.98 19.44
C HIS A 122 -2.03 -8.17 19.55
N ALA A 123 -1.53 -8.36 20.77
CA ALA A 123 -0.08 -8.42 21.06
C ALA A 123 0.66 -9.58 20.34
N GLU A 124 -0.07 -10.62 19.90
CA GLU A 124 0.49 -11.76 19.16
C GLU A 124 0.43 -11.58 17.63
N LEU A 125 -0.02 -10.40 17.15
CA LEU A 125 -0.07 -10.09 15.74
C LEU A 125 1.20 -9.37 15.31
N GLU A 126 1.97 -9.98 14.43
CA GLU A 126 3.14 -9.36 13.79
C GLU A 126 2.69 -8.52 12.60
N LEU A 127 2.75 -7.19 12.75
CA LEU A 127 2.41 -6.26 11.68
C LEU A 127 3.64 -5.88 10.87
N GLU A 128 3.55 -6.10 9.56
CA GLU A 128 4.50 -5.59 8.59
C GLU A 128 3.81 -4.57 7.69
N PHE A 129 4.55 -3.61 7.17
CA PHE A 129 3.99 -2.66 6.21
C PHE A 129 4.94 -2.39 5.04
N LEU A 130 4.33 -2.06 3.90
CA LEU A 130 5.00 -1.66 2.68
C LEU A 130 4.42 -0.32 2.21
N GLU A 131 5.22 0.74 2.20
CA GLU A 131 4.86 1.98 1.52
C GLU A 131 5.36 1.92 0.08
N ALA A 132 4.43 1.98 -0.88
CA ALA A 132 4.76 1.88 -2.29
C ALA A 132 3.70 2.52 -3.20
N VAL A 133 4.05 2.80 -4.44
CA VAL A 133 3.11 3.29 -5.46
C VAL A 133 2.15 2.19 -5.92
N THR A 134 1.04 2.58 -6.55
CA THR A 134 -0.06 1.66 -6.91
C THR A 134 0.40 0.43 -7.70
N SER A 135 1.31 0.57 -8.67
CA SER A 135 1.82 -0.56 -9.46
C SER A 135 2.57 -1.58 -8.60
N GLU A 136 3.43 -1.11 -7.71
CA GLU A 136 4.20 -1.96 -6.79
C GLU A 136 3.29 -2.62 -5.76
N LEU A 137 2.28 -1.90 -5.23
CA LEU A 137 1.26 -2.48 -4.35
C LEU A 137 0.45 -3.58 -5.05
N HIS A 138 0.10 -3.39 -6.33
CA HIS A 138 -0.58 -4.42 -7.12
C HIS A 138 0.30 -5.67 -7.28
N GLU A 139 1.58 -5.49 -7.62
CA GLU A 139 2.53 -6.59 -7.74
C GLU A 139 2.74 -7.32 -6.40
N ALA A 140 2.87 -6.56 -5.30
CA ALA A 140 3.03 -7.09 -3.96
C ALA A 140 1.80 -7.90 -3.51
N LEU A 141 0.57 -7.41 -3.78
CA LEU A 141 -0.68 -8.13 -3.53
C LEU A 141 -0.76 -9.43 -4.34
N LEU A 142 -0.55 -9.34 -5.65
CA LEU A 142 -0.63 -10.50 -6.54
C LEU A 142 0.52 -11.49 -6.31
N GLY A 143 1.66 -11.02 -5.82
CA GLY A 143 2.79 -11.83 -5.39
C GLY A 143 2.65 -12.42 -3.98
N GLY A 144 1.60 -12.05 -3.23
CA GLY A 144 1.41 -12.48 -1.83
C GLY A 144 2.48 -11.95 -0.88
N GLN A 145 3.13 -10.82 -1.20
CA GLN A 145 4.07 -10.14 -0.32
C GLN A 145 3.34 -9.32 0.74
N ILE A 146 2.15 -8.83 0.41
CA ILE A 146 1.24 -8.15 1.33
C ILE A 146 -0.15 -8.78 1.23
N ASP A 147 -0.89 -8.76 2.33
CA ASP A 147 -2.23 -9.35 2.44
C ASP A 147 -3.31 -8.41 1.93
N VAL A 148 -3.12 -7.12 2.14
CA VAL A 148 -4.08 -6.05 1.81
C VAL A 148 -3.33 -4.76 1.49
N ALA A 149 -3.91 -3.90 0.65
CA ALA A 149 -3.38 -2.57 0.40
C ALA A 149 -4.43 -1.48 0.65
N ILE A 150 -4.01 -0.39 1.28
CA ILE A 150 -4.77 0.86 1.40
C ILE A 150 -4.34 1.75 0.23
N LEU A 151 -5.24 2.01 -0.70
CA LEU A 151 -4.93 2.78 -1.91
C LEU A 151 -6.16 3.53 -2.43
N TYR A 152 -5.95 4.38 -3.43
CA TYR A 152 -7.07 5.03 -4.13
C TYR A 152 -7.70 4.09 -5.16
N GLY A 153 -9.02 4.17 -5.31
CA GLY A 153 -9.82 3.38 -6.25
C GLY A 153 -9.63 3.75 -7.72
N VAL A 154 -8.47 4.27 -8.10
CA VAL A 154 -8.10 4.66 -9.47
C VAL A 154 -7.12 3.64 -10.02
N ASP A 155 -7.34 3.17 -11.25
CA ASP A 155 -6.50 2.20 -11.95
C ASP A 155 -6.28 0.88 -11.18
N VAL A 156 -7.26 0.45 -10.38
CA VAL A 156 -7.17 -0.84 -9.68
C VAL A 156 -7.24 -1.98 -10.69
N SER A 157 -6.25 -2.88 -10.62
CA SER A 157 -6.19 -4.05 -11.49
C SER A 157 -7.45 -4.91 -11.40
N LYS A 158 -7.93 -5.44 -12.54
CA LYS A 158 -9.08 -6.38 -12.59
C LYS A 158 -8.85 -7.68 -11.81
N GLN A 159 -7.59 -8.01 -11.51
CA GLN A 159 -7.22 -9.17 -10.69
C GLN A 159 -7.38 -8.93 -9.19
N LEU A 160 -7.63 -7.68 -8.81
CA LEU A 160 -7.88 -7.27 -7.43
C LEU A 160 -9.37 -6.99 -7.21
N GLU A 161 -9.80 -7.11 -5.98
CA GLU A 161 -11.06 -6.58 -5.47
C GLU A 161 -10.75 -5.32 -4.70
N PHE A 162 -11.49 -4.25 -4.98
CA PHE A 162 -11.41 -2.99 -4.26
C PHE A 162 -12.69 -2.76 -3.46
N GLU A 163 -12.53 -2.51 -2.17
CA GLU A 163 -13.61 -2.16 -1.27
C GLU A 163 -13.46 -0.70 -0.87
N PRO A 164 -14.38 0.21 -1.30
CA PRO A 164 -14.33 1.62 -0.94
C PRO A 164 -14.57 1.80 0.56
N ILE A 165 -13.77 2.65 1.19
CA ILE A 165 -13.87 2.96 2.63
C ILE A 165 -14.24 4.42 2.84
N ARG A 166 -13.62 5.34 2.09
CA ARG A 166 -13.78 6.77 2.31
C ARG A 166 -13.68 7.57 1.03
N GLU A 167 -14.48 8.61 0.96
CA GLU A 167 -14.45 9.62 -0.09
C GLU A 167 -13.75 10.89 0.41
N TYR A 168 -12.92 11.46 -0.44
CA TYR A 168 -12.21 12.71 -0.19
C TYR A 168 -12.54 13.72 -1.28
N ARG A 169 -12.88 14.93 -0.88
CA ARG A 169 -13.05 16.03 -1.84
C ARG A 169 -11.69 16.68 -2.09
N PRO A 170 -11.30 16.88 -3.36
CA PRO A 170 -10.12 17.67 -3.68
C PRO A 170 -10.24 19.08 -3.12
N TYR A 171 -9.13 19.64 -2.69
CA TYR A 171 -9.02 21.01 -2.21
C TYR A 171 -7.69 21.60 -2.63
N VAL A 172 -7.57 22.93 -2.58
CA VAL A 172 -6.36 23.66 -2.91
C VAL A 172 -5.65 24.11 -1.65
N ILE A 173 -4.33 24.06 -1.63
CA ILE A 173 -3.52 24.76 -0.64
C ILE A 173 -2.77 25.93 -1.30
N VAL A 174 -2.70 27.04 -0.56
CA VAL A 174 -1.94 28.24 -0.91
C VAL A 174 -1.11 28.71 0.28
N GLY A 175 -0.07 29.50 0.05
CA GLY A 175 0.66 30.17 1.12
C GLY A 175 -0.21 31.25 1.81
N GLU A 176 0.06 31.58 3.07
CA GLU A 176 -0.67 32.58 3.86
C GLU A 176 -0.73 33.97 3.15
N GLY A 177 0.32 34.34 2.43
CA GLY A 177 0.38 35.60 1.66
C GLY A 177 -0.28 35.57 0.30
N HIS A 178 -0.91 34.48 -0.09
CA HIS A 178 -1.54 34.35 -1.42
C HIS A 178 -2.81 35.23 -1.51
N ARG A 179 -3.06 35.84 -2.70
CA ARG A 179 -4.22 36.73 -2.95
C ARG A 179 -5.60 36.10 -2.65
N LEU A 180 -5.69 34.77 -2.68
CA LEU A 180 -6.93 34.04 -2.42
C LEU A 180 -7.00 33.46 -0.99
N ALA A 181 -5.96 33.59 -0.15
CA ALA A 181 -5.89 32.96 1.16
C ALA A 181 -7.08 33.27 2.09
N GLY A 182 -7.69 34.45 1.95
CA GLY A 182 -8.84 34.87 2.76
C GLY A 182 -10.22 34.41 2.26
N ARG A 183 -10.29 33.67 1.13
CA ARG A 183 -11.59 33.37 0.49
C ARG A 183 -12.33 32.15 1.03
N GLY A 184 -11.61 31.21 1.67
CA GLY A 184 -12.20 29.96 2.15
C GLY A 184 -12.64 29.01 1.03
N THR A 185 -13.45 29.48 0.05
CA THR A 185 -13.92 28.72 -1.10
C THR A 185 -13.61 29.48 -2.39
N ILE A 186 -13.15 28.75 -3.43
CA ILE A 186 -12.79 29.30 -4.74
C ILE A 186 -13.25 28.36 -5.86
N ALA A 187 -13.39 28.89 -7.07
CA ALA A 187 -13.36 28.06 -8.26
C ALA A 187 -11.92 27.82 -8.69
N LEU A 188 -11.63 26.66 -9.28
CA LEU A 188 -10.27 26.33 -9.75
C LEU A 188 -9.77 27.34 -10.80
N ALA A 189 -10.71 27.89 -11.58
CA ALA A 189 -10.42 28.96 -12.55
C ALA A 189 -9.94 30.28 -11.92
N ASP A 190 -10.25 30.56 -10.63
CA ASP A 190 -9.79 31.75 -9.93
C ASP A 190 -8.27 31.79 -9.74
N LEU A 191 -7.60 30.63 -9.81
CA LEU A 191 -6.14 30.53 -9.74
C LEU A 191 -5.46 31.04 -11.02
N GLY A 192 -6.16 30.97 -12.17
CA GLY A 192 -5.67 31.51 -13.42
C GLY A 192 -4.31 30.92 -13.82
N GLU A 193 -3.30 31.79 -13.94
CA GLU A 193 -1.93 31.41 -14.28
C GLU A 193 -1.01 31.22 -13.07
N ASP A 194 -1.56 31.18 -11.85
CA ASP A 194 -0.76 30.91 -10.66
C ASP A 194 -0.01 29.56 -10.83
N PRO A 195 1.25 29.47 -10.40
CA PRO A 195 2.04 28.26 -10.61
C PRO A 195 1.49 27.05 -9.83
N LEU A 196 1.26 25.92 -10.52
CA LEU A 196 0.92 24.66 -9.88
C LEU A 196 2.20 23.91 -9.46
N ILE A 197 2.21 23.45 -8.22
CA ILE A 197 3.16 22.49 -7.66
C ILE A 197 2.44 21.14 -7.65
N GLN A 198 2.83 20.24 -8.57
CA GLN A 198 2.13 18.99 -8.81
C GLN A 198 2.77 17.83 -8.06
N ILE A 199 1.94 16.99 -7.43
CA ILE A 199 2.35 15.67 -6.92
C ILE A 199 2.48 14.72 -8.10
N ASP A 200 3.72 14.34 -8.44
CA ASP A 200 4.05 13.51 -9.60
C ASP A 200 4.15 12.02 -9.23
N MET A 201 3.08 11.50 -8.66
CA MET A 201 2.87 10.06 -8.41
C MET A 201 1.53 9.65 -8.98
N ARG A 202 1.46 8.48 -9.61
CA ARG A 202 0.18 7.85 -9.97
C ARG A 202 -0.47 7.24 -8.72
N PRO A 203 -1.77 7.47 -8.44
CA PRO A 203 -2.77 8.13 -9.30
C PRO A 203 -2.92 9.65 -9.06
N SER A 204 -2.19 10.28 -8.14
CA SER A 204 -2.36 11.70 -7.79
C SER A 204 -2.23 12.62 -9.01
N ARG A 205 -1.20 12.40 -9.83
CA ARG A 205 -1.00 13.14 -11.07
C ARG A 205 -2.19 13.00 -12.03
N GLN A 206 -2.65 11.77 -12.29
CA GLN A 206 -3.79 11.51 -13.17
C GLN A 206 -5.07 12.17 -12.67
N ASN A 207 -5.30 12.15 -11.35
CA ASN A 207 -6.44 12.82 -10.74
C ASN A 207 -6.38 14.34 -10.95
N THR A 208 -5.21 14.96 -10.79
CA THR A 208 -5.01 16.39 -11.07
C THR A 208 -5.28 16.70 -12.56
N GLU A 209 -4.68 15.94 -13.47
CA GLU A 209 -4.89 16.08 -14.91
C GLU A 209 -6.37 15.95 -15.29
N TYR A 210 -7.07 14.95 -14.72
CA TYR A 210 -8.50 14.73 -14.93
C TYR A 210 -9.35 15.90 -14.44
N ILE A 211 -9.08 16.42 -13.24
CA ILE A 211 -9.81 17.57 -12.67
C ILE A 211 -9.70 18.79 -13.58
N PHE A 212 -8.48 19.16 -13.97
CA PHE A 212 -8.27 20.30 -14.87
C PHE A 212 -8.97 20.09 -16.24
N ALA A 213 -8.81 18.91 -16.82
CA ALA A 213 -9.41 18.58 -18.12
C ALA A 213 -10.95 18.62 -18.05
N SER A 214 -11.56 18.13 -16.96
CA SER A 214 -13.02 18.12 -16.77
C SER A 214 -13.64 19.52 -16.70
N LEU A 215 -12.84 20.50 -16.28
CA LEU A 215 -13.23 21.92 -16.23
C LEU A 215 -12.79 22.72 -17.46
N GLY A 216 -12.15 22.08 -18.46
CA GLY A 216 -11.60 22.76 -19.62
C GLY A 216 -10.42 23.67 -19.31
N LEU A 217 -9.77 23.48 -18.15
CA LEU A 217 -8.64 24.28 -17.69
C LEU A 217 -7.31 23.62 -18.03
N ARG A 218 -6.25 24.41 -18.04
CA ARG A 218 -4.87 23.95 -18.19
C ARG A 218 -4.02 24.52 -17.04
N PRO A 219 -3.40 23.67 -16.19
CA PRO A 219 -2.58 24.18 -15.10
C PRO A 219 -1.22 24.69 -15.61
N ALA A 220 -0.74 25.78 -15.01
CA ALA A 220 0.63 26.28 -15.20
C ALA A 220 1.59 25.50 -14.31
N ILE A 221 1.95 24.26 -14.69
CA ILE A 221 2.83 23.40 -13.88
C ILE A 221 4.23 24.02 -13.83
N ARG A 222 4.67 24.44 -12.65
CA ARG A 222 6.00 25.02 -12.42
C ARG A 222 6.97 24.06 -11.77
N HIS A 223 6.50 23.27 -10.82
CA HIS A 223 7.28 22.30 -10.06
C HIS A 223 6.54 20.97 -9.98
N THR A 224 7.30 19.88 -9.94
CA THR A 224 6.79 18.54 -9.71
C THR A 224 7.57 17.88 -8.59
N THR A 225 6.92 17.10 -7.75
CA THR A 225 7.55 16.34 -6.68
C THR A 225 6.76 15.09 -6.35
N THR A 226 7.42 14.02 -5.95
CA THR A 226 6.78 12.83 -5.38
C THR A 226 6.55 12.95 -3.87
N ASN A 227 7.13 13.96 -3.24
CA ASN A 227 7.03 14.15 -1.79
C ASN A 227 5.92 15.14 -1.45
N TYR A 228 4.91 14.62 -0.71
CA TYR A 228 3.74 15.38 -0.30
C TYR A 228 4.08 16.62 0.54
N GLU A 229 4.99 16.47 1.52
CA GLU A 229 5.35 17.59 2.40
C GLU A 229 6.24 18.61 1.71
N LEU A 230 7.08 18.19 0.76
CA LEU A 230 7.83 19.15 -0.07
C LEU A 230 6.88 20.03 -0.89
N ALA A 231 5.79 19.46 -1.45
CA ALA A 231 4.79 20.29 -2.14
C ALA A 231 4.18 21.31 -1.19
N ARG A 232 3.81 20.93 0.04
CA ARG A 232 3.28 21.84 1.06
C ARG A 232 4.29 22.92 1.44
N SER A 233 5.55 22.58 1.64
CA SER A 233 6.61 23.55 1.96
C SER A 233 6.85 24.56 0.85
N LEU A 234 6.86 24.13 -0.42
CA LEU A 234 6.97 25.03 -1.57
C LEU A 234 5.77 26.00 -1.65
N VAL A 235 4.55 25.50 -1.39
CA VAL A 235 3.33 26.31 -1.33
C VAL A 235 3.41 27.31 -0.17
N GLY A 236 3.81 26.88 1.01
CA GLY A 236 3.96 27.74 2.19
C GLY A 236 4.93 28.91 1.96
N ARG A 237 5.95 28.71 1.10
CA ARG A 237 6.90 29.72 0.67
C ARG A 237 6.41 30.62 -0.47
N GLY A 238 5.16 30.46 -0.90
CA GLY A 238 4.55 31.29 -1.94
C GLY A 238 5.03 30.97 -3.36
N LEU A 239 5.59 29.78 -3.62
CA LEU A 239 6.07 29.37 -4.94
C LEU A 239 4.97 28.87 -5.87
N GLY A 240 3.72 28.84 -5.40
CA GLY A 240 2.56 28.43 -6.15
C GLY A 240 1.48 27.82 -5.23
N TYR A 241 0.58 27.05 -5.84
CA TYR A 241 -0.47 26.31 -5.13
C TYR A 241 -0.34 24.81 -5.43
N SER A 242 -1.02 23.98 -4.63
CA SER A 242 -1.13 22.56 -4.92
C SER A 242 -2.56 22.07 -4.74
N LEU A 243 -2.96 21.06 -5.53
CA LEU A 243 -4.25 20.38 -5.43
C LEU A 243 -4.04 19.06 -4.67
N LEU A 244 -4.73 18.91 -3.54
CA LEU A 244 -4.57 17.80 -2.64
C LEU A 244 -5.92 17.15 -2.29
N VAL A 245 -5.88 15.93 -1.76
CA VAL A 245 -7.07 15.21 -1.26
C VAL A 245 -6.94 14.85 0.22
N GLN A 246 -5.74 14.57 0.72
CA GLN A 246 -5.51 14.32 2.13
C GLN A 246 -5.26 15.64 2.86
N ARG A 247 -5.89 15.81 4.01
CA ARG A 247 -5.84 17.05 4.79
C ARG A 247 -5.18 16.80 6.14
N PRO A 248 -3.88 17.19 6.30
CA PRO A 248 -3.24 17.13 7.62
C PRO A 248 -3.90 18.07 8.60
N ALA A 249 -4.02 17.68 9.87
CA ALA A 249 -4.53 18.53 10.93
C ALA A 249 -3.72 19.84 11.09
N PRO A 250 -2.37 19.83 11.10
CA PRO A 250 -1.58 21.05 11.15
C PRO A 250 -1.57 21.80 9.82
N SER A 251 -1.88 23.10 9.84
CA SER A 251 -1.70 24.02 8.71
C SER A 251 -0.26 24.55 8.59
N VAL A 252 0.68 23.98 9.31
CA VAL A 252 2.10 24.33 9.32
C VAL A 252 2.89 23.20 8.64
N THR A 253 3.86 23.57 7.81
CA THR A 253 4.76 22.64 7.13
C THR A 253 5.95 22.26 8.00
N TYR A 254 6.72 21.22 7.64
CA TYR A 254 7.91 20.81 8.42
C TYR A 254 8.96 21.91 8.56
N ASP A 255 9.04 22.83 7.62
CA ASP A 255 9.94 24.00 7.67
C ASP A 255 9.28 25.25 8.27
N GLY A 256 8.15 25.10 8.95
CA GLY A 256 7.49 26.12 9.74
C GLY A 256 6.66 27.14 8.95
N GLN A 257 6.43 26.93 7.66
CA GLN A 257 5.59 27.81 6.86
C GLN A 257 4.10 27.51 7.06
N ARG A 258 3.24 28.52 6.93
CA ARG A 258 1.79 28.35 6.99
C ARG A 258 1.20 28.12 5.61
N VAL A 259 0.28 27.18 5.51
CA VAL A 259 -0.56 26.95 4.34
C VAL A 259 -2.03 27.16 4.70
N VAL A 260 -2.79 27.65 3.75
CA VAL A 260 -4.23 27.88 3.86
C VAL A 260 -4.94 26.92 2.93
N ASN A 261 -5.92 26.20 3.47
CA ASN A 261 -6.78 25.29 2.71
C ASN A 261 -7.93 26.09 2.11
N LEU A 262 -8.17 25.92 0.81
CA LEU A 262 -9.28 26.49 0.08
C LEU A 262 -10.17 25.40 -0.46
N GLU A 263 -11.45 25.46 -0.16
CA GLU A 263 -12.43 24.53 -0.71
C GLU A 263 -12.68 24.85 -2.19
N LEU A 264 -13.00 23.86 -3.00
CA LEU A 264 -13.37 24.03 -4.39
C LEU A 264 -14.89 24.07 -4.52
N SER A 265 -15.41 25.10 -5.18
CA SER A 265 -16.83 25.22 -5.53
C SER A 265 -17.20 24.42 -6.78
N ASP A 266 -16.21 23.97 -7.54
CA ASP A 266 -16.42 23.18 -8.75
C ASP A 266 -17.07 21.84 -8.43
N PRO A 267 -18.00 21.34 -9.29
CA PRO A 267 -18.67 20.06 -9.10
C PRO A 267 -17.74 18.87 -9.46
N LEU A 268 -16.74 18.64 -8.61
CA LEU A 268 -15.75 17.59 -8.82
C LEU A 268 -16.18 16.27 -8.17
N PRO A 269 -15.92 15.12 -8.82
CA PRO A 269 -16.13 13.84 -8.20
C PRO A 269 -15.16 13.64 -7.02
N PRO A 270 -15.61 12.94 -5.96
CA PRO A 270 -14.73 12.63 -4.85
C PRO A 270 -13.65 11.62 -5.29
N THR A 271 -12.49 11.70 -4.66
CA THR A 271 -11.46 10.67 -4.76
C THR A 271 -11.72 9.62 -3.68
N VAL A 272 -11.85 8.36 -4.07
CA VAL A 272 -12.18 7.26 -3.17
C VAL A 272 -10.93 6.54 -2.73
N ALA A 273 -10.71 6.39 -1.44
CA ALA A 273 -9.71 5.48 -0.88
C ALA A 273 -10.38 4.24 -0.27
N GLY A 274 -9.69 3.12 -0.30
CA GLY A 274 -10.23 1.87 0.20
C GLY A 274 -9.18 0.77 0.31
N LEU A 275 -9.66 -0.44 0.52
CA LEU A 275 -8.87 -1.65 0.63
C LEU A 275 -8.86 -2.42 -0.69
N ALA A 276 -7.69 -2.84 -1.12
CA ALA A 276 -7.52 -3.76 -2.23
C ALA A 276 -6.93 -5.09 -1.74
N ARG A 277 -7.39 -6.20 -2.34
CA ARG A 277 -6.89 -7.56 -2.09
C ARG A 277 -6.99 -8.40 -3.37
N PRO A 278 -6.26 -9.50 -3.49
CA PRO A 278 -6.41 -10.40 -4.63
C PRO A 278 -7.86 -10.89 -4.77
N ARG A 279 -8.36 -10.96 -6.01
CA ARG A 279 -9.71 -11.46 -6.28
C ARG A 279 -9.84 -12.91 -5.83
N GLY A 280 -10.91 -13.19 -5.08
CA GLY A 280 -11.16 -14.52 -4.52
C GLY A 280 -10.34 -14.88 -3.28
N ALA A 281 -9.46 -13.99 -2.79
CA ALA A 281 -8.80 -14.21 -1.51
C ALA A 281 -9.82 -14.16 -0.35
N ALA A 282 -9.59 -14.96 0.69
CA ALA A 282 -10.46 -15.00 1.86
C ALA A 282 -10.51 -13.64 2.57
N ARG A 283 -11.69 -13.30 3.10
CA ARG A 283 -11.84 -12.16 4.03
C ARG A 283 -11.47 -12.63 5.43
N THR A 284 -10.20 -12.61 5.74
CA THR A 284 -9.69 -13.03 7.04
C THR A 284 -10.20 -12.12 8.18
N ALA A 285 -10.15 -12.59 9.42
CA ALA A 285 -10.46 -11.78 10.59
C ALA A 285 -9.56 -10.53 10.69
N LYS A 286 -8.29 -10.64 10.28
CA LYS A 286 -7.34 -9.52 10.20
C LYS A 286 -7.79 -8.45 9.21
N TYR A 287 -8.25 -8.87 8.01
CA TYR A 287 -8.83 -7.97 7.02
C TYR A 287 -10.09 -7.28 7.56
N ALA A 288 -10.99 -8.03 8.20
CA ALA A 288 -12.22 -7.48 8.76
C ALA A 288 -11.94 -6.43 9.85
N ALA A 289 -10.97 -6.69 10.74
CA ALA A 289 -10.55 -5.75 11.77
C ALA A 289 -9.94 -4.47 11.20
N LEU A 290 -9.07 -4.58 10.18
CA LEU A 290 -8.52 -3.41 9.48
C LEU A 290 -9.61 -2.59 8.80
N ARG A 291 -10.55 -3.24 8.11
CA ARG A 291 -11.69 -2.60 7.48
C ARG A 291 -12.55 -1.83 8.49
N GLU A 292 -12.88 -2.46 9.61
CA GLU A 292 -13.65 -1.83 10.69
C GLU A 292 -12.91 -0.61 11.25
N PHE A 293 -11.60 -0.76 11.53
CA PHE A 293 -10.77 0.34 11.98
C PHE A 293 -10.82 1.52 11.00
N LEU A 294 -10.58 1.28 9.71
CA LEU A 294 -10.54 2.34 8.70
C LEU A 294 -11.89 3.02 8.49
N SER A 295 -13.00 2.27 8.63
CA SER A 295 -14.36 2.81 8.52
C SER A 295 -14.72 3.70 9.72
N ALA A 296 -14.22 3.35 10.91
CA ALA A 296 -14.46 4.11 12.14
C ALA A 296 -13.46 5.26 12.33
N HIS A 297 -12.24 5.12 11.80
CA HIS A 297 -11.16 6.09 11.98
C HIS A 297 -11.42 7.34 11.15
N THR A 298 -11.76 8.42 11.81
CA THR A 298 -11.84 9.75 11.19
C THR A 298 -10.41 10.30 11.12
N ALA A 299 -9.71 10.07 9.99
CA ALA A 299 -8.50 10.84 9.72
C ALA A 299 -8.92 12.32 9.69
N VAL A 300 -8.36 13.08 10.61
CA VAL A 300 -8.65 14.53 10.80
C VAL A 300 -8.19 15.29 9.58
#